data_2452ee8994323c0e0cc468b0073136f5
#
_entry.id   2452ee8994323c0e0cc468b0073136f5
#
_cell.length_a   1.000
_cell.length_b   1.000
_cell.length_c   1.000
_cell.angle_alpha   90.00
_cell.angle_beta   90.00
_cell.angle_gamma   90.00
#
_symmetry.space_group_name_H-M   'P 1'
#
loop_
_entity.id
_entity.type
_entity.pdbx_description
1 polymer ?
#
loop_
_entity_poly.entity_id
_entity_poly.type
_entity_poly.pdbx_seq_one_letter_code
_entity_poly.pdbx_strand_id
1 'polypeptide(L)'
;MVDQANREAILETLKKNFSKLLRSMQEKDPAKRPVISFDTDLANDLSIDSVETLDLLNSIEDEFGVSPDLHEANTKRTVGQIVDYIIELQNN
;
A
#
# COMPACT_ATOMS: atom_id res chain seq x y z
N MET A 1 -21.23 0.43 -0.70
CA MET A 1 -20.68 -0.93 -0.79
C MET A 1 -19.36 -0.87 -1.56
N VAL A 2 -18.34 -1.55 -1.04
CA VAL A 2 -17.03 -1.60 -1.70
C VAL A 2 -17.09 -2.57 -2.88
N ASP A 3 -16.69 -2.09 -4.05
CA ASP A 3 -16.61 -2.91 -5.25
C ASP A 3 -15.32 -3.72 -5.23
N GLN A 4 -15.42 -5.04 -5.30
CA GLN A 4 -14.25 -5.93 -5.28
C GLN A 4 -13.33 -5.66 -6.46
N ALA A 5 -13.87 -5.36 -7.64
CA ALA A 5 -13.06 -5.02 -8.81
C ALA A 5 -12.25 -3.74 -8.55
N ASN A 6 -12.85 -2.74 -7.87
CA ASN A 6 -12.15 -1.53 -7.51
C ASN A 6 -11.03 -1.80 -6.49
N ARG A 7 -11.30 -2.67 -5.51
CA ARG A 7 -10.27 -3.05 -4.53
C ARG A 7 -9.08 -3.73 -5.20
N GLU A 8 -9.34 -4.62 -6.16
CA GLU A 8 -8.28 -5.31 -6.89
C GLU A 8 -7.48 -4.36 -7.76
N ALA A 9 -8.13 -3.40 -8.40
CA ALA A 9 -7.45 -2.39 -9.22
C ALA A 9 -6.52 -1.54 -8.37
N ILE A 10 -6.97 -1.13 -7.18
CA ILE A 10 -6.16 -0.37 -6.23
C ILE A 10 -4.98 -1.21 -5.76
N LEU A 11 -5.21 -2.48 -5.45
CA LEU A 11 -4.15 -3.41 -5.04
C LEU A 11 -3.06 -3.50 -6.12
N GLU A 12 -3.45 -3.63 -7.38
CA GLU A 12 -2.48 -3.72 -8.47
C GLU A 12 -1.64 -2.45 -8.59
N THR A 13 -2.25 -1.29 -8.43
CA THR A 13 -1.53 -0.03 -8.43
C THR A 13 -0.56 0.05 -7.25
N LEU A 14 -1.00 -0.37 -6.06
CA LEU A 14 -0.14 -0.41 -4.88
C LEU A 14 1.03 -1.36 -5.05
N LYS A 15 0.82 -2.51 -5.69
CA LYS A 15 1.92 -3.46 -5.97
C LYS A 15 3.02 -2.79 -6.78
N LYS A 16 2.64 -2.01 -7.79
CA LYS A 16 3.62 -1.26 -8.60
C LYS A 16 4.38 -0.24 -7.76
N ASN A 17 3.66 0.47 -6.89
CA ASN A 17 4.28 1.46 -6.00
C ASN A 17 5.23 0.79 -5.02
N PHE A 18 4.80 -0.30 -4.39
CA PHE A 18 5.65 -1.05 -3.47
C PHE A 18 6.92 -1.55 -4.16
N SER A 19 6.81 -2.03 -5.39
CA SER A 19 7.96 -2.53 -6.15
C SER A 19 9.01 -1.45 -6.39
N LYS A 20 8.58 -0.20 -6.49
CA LYS A 20 9.49 0.94 -6.70
C LYS A 20 10.04 1.49 -5.38
N LEU A 21 9.24 1.51 -4.32
CA LEU A 21 9.54 2.25 -3.10
C LEU A 21 10.16 1.41 -1.99
N LEU A 22 9.80 0.13 -1.89
CA LEU A 22 10.18 -0.69 -0.74
C LEU A 22 11.47 -1.45 -0.98
N ARG A 23 12.38 -1.35 0.00
CA ARG A 23 13.65 -2.10 -0.08
C ARG A 23 13.42 -3.60 -0.13
N SER A 24 12.41 -4.11 0.58
CA SER A 24 12.08 -5.54 0.56
C SER A 24 11.71 -6.03 -0.84
N MET A 25 11.21 -5.15 -1.69
CA MET A 25 10.84 -5.48 -3.07
C MET A 25 11.99 -5.31 -4.06
N GLN A 26 13.15 -4.83 -3.59
CA GLN A 26 14.34 -4.66 -4.44
C GLN A 26 15.22 -5.90 -4.47
N GLU A 27 14.82 -6.97 -3.81
CA GLU A 27 15.52 -8.25 -3.85
C GLU A 27 15.67 -8.73 -5.29
N LYS A 28 16.89 -9.09 -5.68
CA LYS A 28 17.19 -9.50 -7.06
C LYS A 28 16.53 -10.83 -7.43
N ASP A 29 16.42 -11.75 -6.46
CA ASP A 29 15.77 -13.03 -6.68
C ASP A 29 14.26 -12.87 -6.48
N PRO A 30 13.44 -12.98 -7.56
CA PRO A 30 12.00 -12.83 -7.44
C PRO A 30 11.36 -13.78 -6.43
N ALA A 31 11.96 -14.98 -6.25
CA ALA A 31 11.44 -15.97 -5.31
C ALA A 31 11.59 -15.52 -3.86
N LYS A 32 12.48 -14.58 -3.58
CA LYS A 32 12.72 -14.04 -2.23
C LYS A 32 11.93 -12.77 -1.94
N ARG A 33 11.26 -12.21 -2.94
CA ARG A 33 10.43 -11.02 -2.74
C ARG A 33 9.14 -11.40 -2.02
N PRO A 34 8.67 -10.55 -1.08
CA PRO A 34 7.38 -10.82 -0.45
C PRO A 34 6.24 -10.83 -1.47
N VAL A 35 5.29 -11.73 -1.26
CA VAL A 35 4.06 -11.75 -2.06
C VAL A 35 3.12 -10.69 -1.48
N ILE A 36 2.59 -9.84 -2.34
CA ILE A 36 1.69 -8.76 -1.92
C ILE A 36 0.25 -9.18 -2.19
N SER A 37 -0.53 -9.27 -1.13
CA SER A 37 -1.96 -9.57 -1.17
C SER A 37 -2.66 -8.66 -0.17
N PHE A 38 -3.98 -8.76 -0.08
CA PHE A 38 -4.75 -7.99 0.90
C PHE A 38 -4.33 -8.31 2.34
N ASP A 39 -3.90 -9.54 2.61
CA ASP A 39 -3.53 -9.98 3.95
C ASP A 39 -2.07 -9.70 4.31
N THR A 40 -1.28 -9.21 3.37
CA THR A 40 0.14 -8.95 3.60
C THR A 40 0.31 -7.89 4.69
N ASP A 41 1.12 -8.21 5.69
CA ASP A 41 1.41 -7.31 6.81
C ASP A 41 2.50 -6.31 6.41
N LEU A 42 2.20 -5.04 6.57
CA LEU A 42 3.11 -3.97 6.16
C LEU A 42 4.43 -4.00 6.92
N ALA A 43 4.37 -4.26 8.22
CA ALA A 43 5.57 -4.28 9.06
C ALA A 43 6.27 -5.63 9.00
N ASN A 44 5.54 -6.72 9.19
CA ASN A 44 6.14 -8.05 9.32
C ASN A 44 6.54 -8.66 7.98
N ASP A 45 5.72 -8.47 6.95
CA ASP A 45 5.98 -9.07 5.64
C ASP A 45 6.79 -8.17 4.72
N LEU A 46 6.49 -6.86 4.73
CA LEU A 46 7.14 -5.91 3.82
C LEU A 46 8.25 -5.12 4.50
N SER A 47 8.38 -5.21 5.81
CA SER A 47 9.41 -4.51 6.59
C SER A 47 9.44 -3.00 6.30
N ILE A 48 8.25 -2.42 6.12
CA ILE A 48 8.12 -1.00 5.79
C ILE A 48 8.57 -0.16 7.00
N ASP A 49 9.42 0.84 6.74
CA ASP A 49 9.85 1.77 7.77
C ASP A 49 9.14 3.12 7.65
N SER A 50 9.45 4.06 8.55
CA SER A 50 8.77 5.36 8.56
C SER A 50 9.06 6.20 7.33
N VAL A 51 10.26 6.10 6.76
CA VAL A 51 10.60 6.82 5.53
C VAL A 51 9.81 6.24 4.36
N GLU A 52 9.77 4.92 4.26
CA GLU A 52 9.01 4.23 3.21
C GLU A 52 7.51 4.51 3.34
N THR A 53 7.00 4.62 4.58
CA THR A 53 5.61 4.99 4.81
C THR A 53 5.30 6.37 4.24
N LEU A 54 6.17 7.35 4.48
CA LEU A 54 5.99 8.70 3.93
C LEU A 54 6.03 8.68 2.41
N ASP A 55 6.98 7.95 1.82
CA ASP A 55 7.07 7.82 0.37
C ASP A 55 5.81 7.17 -0.21
N LEU A 56 5.29 6.16 0.48
CA LEU A 56 4.06 5.50 0.08
C LEU A 56 2.88 6.47 0.11
N LEU A 57 2.75 7.27 1.17
CA LEU A 57 1.65 8.24 1.27
C LEU A 57 1.72 9.28 0.17
N ASN A 58 2.92 9.76 -0.17
CA ASN A 58 3.11 10.69 -1.28
C ASN A 58 2.71 10.05 -2.61
N SER A 59 3.05 8.80 -2.80
CA SER A 59 2.68 8.04 -4.00
C SER A 59 1.17 7.85 -4.11
N ILE A 60 0.52 7.54 -2.99
CA ILE A 60 -0.94 7.40 -2.93
C ILE A 60 -1.62 8.73 -3.29
N GLU A 61 -1.10 9.82 -2.75
CA GLU A 61 -1.63 11.15 -3.06
C GLU A 61 -1.56 11.43 -4.56
N ASP A 62 -0.41 11.16 -5.17
CA ASP A 62 -0.21 11.41 -6.60
C ASP A 62 -1.05 10.47 -7.48
N GLU A 63 -1.10 9.18 -7.13
CA GLU A 63 -1.76 8.18 -7.96
C GLU A 63 -3.29 8.23 -7.87
N PHE A 64 -3.81 8.51 -6.69
CA PHE A 64 -5.25 8.43 -6.44
C PHE A 64 -5.93 9.78 -6.24
N GLY A 65 -5.14 10.85 -6.20
CA GLY A 65 -5.70 12.20 -6.04
C GLY A 65 -6.37 12.42 -4.68
N VAL A 66 -5.87 11.77 -3.64
CA VAL A 66 -6.43 11.88 -2.29
C VAL A 66 -5.39 12.46 -1.35
N SER A 67 -5.81 12.82 -0.14
CA SER A 67 -4.92 13.41 0.87
C SER A 67 -4.87 12.52 2.10
N PRO A 68 -4.03 11.47 2.11
CA PRO A 68 -3.95 10.58 3.27
C PRO A 68 -3.30 11.27 4.46
N ASP A 69 -3.78 10.90 5.66
CA ASP A 69 -3.23 11.37 6.94
C ASP A 69 -2.26 10.33 7.48
N LEU A 70 -1.07 10.78 7.83
CA LEU A 70 -0.02 9.90 8.37
C LEU A 70 -0.49 9.15 9.62
N HIS A 71 -1.19 9.82 10.53
CA HIS A 71 -1.68 9.18 11.75
C HIS A 71 -2.67 8.07 11.44
N GLU A 72 -3.60 8.32 10.53
CA GLU A 72 -4.55 7.31 10.10
C GLU A 72 -3.86 6.14 9.41
N ALA A 73 -2.93 6.44 8.51
CA ALA A 73 -2.19 5.41 7.79
C ALA A 73 -1.41 4.52 8.75
N ASN A 74 -0.84 5.08 9.80
CA ASN A 74 -0.08 4.32 10.79
C ASN A 74 -0.94 3.34 11.60
N THR A 75 -2.26 3.47 11.59
CA THR A 75 -3.15 2.50 12.24
C THR A 75 -3.41 1.28 11.37
N LYS A 76 -3.03 1.33 10.10
CA LYS A 76 -3.27 0.23 9.17
C LYS A 76 -2.14 -0.78 9.27
N ARG A 77 -2.48 -2.07 9.32
CA ARG A 77 -1.52 -3.15 9.48
C ARG A 77 -1.31 -3.95 8.21
N THR A 78 -2.34 -4.05 7.37
CA THR A 78 -2.30 -4.87 6.17
C THR A 78 -2.50 -4.02 4.92
N VAL A 79 -2.06 -4.58 3.80
CA VAL A 79 -2.26 -3.94 2.50
C VAL A 79 -3.76 -3.73 2.23
N GLY A 80 -4.60 -4.70 2.61
CA GLY A 80 -6.05 -4.58 2.45
C GLY A 80 -6.64 -3.39 3.21
N GLN A 81 -6.12 -3.13 4.40
CA GLN A 81 -6.56 -1.97 5.18
C GLN A 81 -6.17 -0.66 4.50
N ILE A 82 -5.00 -0.61 3.87
CA ILE A 82 -4.60 0.55 3.08
C ILE A 82 -5.51 0.72 1.87
N VAL A 83 -5.84 -0.37 1.18
CA VAL A 83 -6.78 -0.33 0.05
C VAL A 83 -8.12 0.27 0.49
N ASP A 84 -8.66 -0.23 1.58
CA ASP A 84 -9.94 0.27 2.11
C ASP A 84 -9.86 1.73 2.54
N TYR A 85 -8.73 2.13 3.10
CA TYR A 85 -8.49 3.52 3.47
C TYR A 85 -8.49 4.43 2.24
N ILE A 86 -7.83 4.01 1.16
CA ILE A 86 -7.83 4.77 -0.10
C ILE A 86 -9.26 4.95 -0.62
N ILE A 87 -10.05 3.88 -0.61
CA ILE A 87 -11.45 3.93 -1.04
C ILE A 87 -12.24 4.92 -0.19
N GLU A 88 -12.03 4.88 1.12
CA GLU A 88 -12.68 5.81 2.05
C GLU A 88 -12.33 7.26 1.71
N LEU A 89 -11.05 7.54 1.44
CA LEU A 89 -10.60 8.87 1.05
C LEU A 89 -11.22 9.33 -0.27
N GLN A 90 -11.38 8.41 -1.22
CA GLN A 90 -11.98 8.72 -2.52
C GLN A 90 -13.47 9.08 -2.39
N ASN A 91 -14.13 8.58 -1.38
CA ASN A 91 -15.57 8.78 -1.16
C ASN A 91 -15.89 9.99 -0.26
N ASN A 92 -14.89 10.68 0.21
CA ASN A 92 -15.10 11.88 1.03
C ASN A 92 -15.17 13.14 0.20
#